data_d6ae589ab8428355d39fd1e8f6f9f9b2
#
_entry.id   d6ae589ab8428355d39fd1e8f6f9f9b2
#
_cell.length_a   1.000
_cell.length_b   1.000
_cell.length_c   1.000
_cell.angle_alpha   90.00
_cell.angle_beta   90.00
_cell.angle_gamma   90.00
#
_symmetry.space_group_name_H-M   'P 1'
#
loop_
_entity.id
_entity.type
_entity.pdbx_description
1 polymer ?
#
loop_
_entity_poly.entity_id
_entity_poly.type
_entity_poly.pdbx_seq_one_letter_code
_entity_poly.pdbx_strand_id
1 'polypeptide(L)'
;MTAFRFAALAFAAAALAAPAIAPAKVTPPRVSAASFTSLASPLPLPYDEKANADAQVAAARNRALKTHKRLLIDLGGNWCLDCRLLAGTIDLPEMKRFVDAHFVVVTVDIGRFDKNGQIAARYGIKGRLKGVPAVLVVDPRSNKLLNAGHETELADARSMGPQALADWLARWAA
;
A
#
# COMPACT_ATOMS: atom_id res chain seq x y z
N MET A 1 21.26 19.09 72.76
CA MET A 1 21.07 19.50 71.36
C MET A 1 21.47 18.34 70.43
N THR A 2 20.47 17.52 70.03
CA THR A 2 20.68 16.25 69.31
C THR A 2 20.27 16.47 67.86
N ALA A 3 21.23 16.45 66.93
CA ALA A 3 21.03 16.66 65.51
C ALA A 3 20.62 15.33 64.84
N PHE A 4 19.41 15.25 64.34
CA PHE A 4 18.93 14.14 63.47
C PHE A 4 19.41 14.35 62.04
N ARG A 5 20.20 13.42 61.51
CA ARG A 5 20.61 13.36 60.13
C ARG A 5 19.58 12.49 59.35
N PHE A 6 18.81 13.10 58.47
CA PHE A 6 17.98 12.37 57.49
C PHE A 6 18.86 11.92 56.34
N ALA A 7 18.98 10.61 56.16
CA ALA A 7 19.58 10.02 54.96
C ALA A 7 18.48 9.88 53.88
N ALA A 8 18.64 10.59 52.78
CA ALA A 8 17.77 10.45 51.60
C ALA A 8 18.24 9.25 50.78
N LEU A 9 17.42 8.19 50.70
CA LEU A 9 17.64 7.10 49.74
C LEU A 9 17.13 7.54 48.35
N ALA A 10 18.06 7.69 47.41
CA ALA A 10 17.73 7.89 46.00
C ALA A 10 17.42 6.53 45.35
N PHE A 11 16.16 6.30 44.97
CA PHE A 11 15.80 5.16 44.13
C PHE A 11 16.12 5.48 42.66
N ALA A 12 17.11 4.82 42.11
CA ALA A 12 17.41 4.84 40.67
C ALA A 12 16.46 3.87 39.97
N ALA A 13 15.46 4.40 39.23
CA ALA A 13 14.58 3.62 38.36
C ALA A 13 15.36 3.25 37.08
N ALA A 14 15.76 2.00 36.94
CA ALA A 14 16.31 1.47 35.72
C ALA A 14 15.16 1.26 34.71
N ALA A 15 15.07 2.10 33.66
CA ALA A 15 14.15 1.94 32.55
C ALA A 15 14.62 0.75 31.69
N LEU A 16 13.91 -0.37 31.75
CA LEU A 16 14.08 -1.50 30.85
C LEU A 16 13.55 -1.09 29.45
N ALA A 17 14.46 -0.77 28.53
CA ALA A 17 14.12 -0.57 27.12
C ALA A 17 13.70 -1.93 26.51
N ALA A 18 12.43 -2.10 26.21
CA ALA A 18 11.96 -3.26 25.48
C ALA A 18 12.56 -3.28 24.07
N PRO A 19 13.07 -4.43 23.58
CA PRO A 19 13.59 -4.51 22.22
C PRO A 19 12.48 -4.21 21.21
N ALA A 20 12.71 -3.27 20.29
CA ALA A 20 11.82 -3.01 19.18
C ALA A 20 11.84 -4.24 18.25
N ILE A 21 10.75 -5.01 18.23
CA ILE A 21 10.58 -6.12 17.28
C ILE A 21 10.43 -5.50 15.91
N ALA A 22 11.43 -5.68 15.04
CA ALA A 22 11.34 -5.29 13.64
C ALA A 22 10.18 -6.08 12.98
N PRO A 23 9.33 -5.44 12.16
CA PRO A 23 8.25 -6.13 11.48
C PRO A 23 8.81 -7.29 10.64
N ALA A 24 8.23 -8.48 10.80
CA ALA A 24 8.62 -9.65 10.04
C ALA A 24 8.40 -9.39 8.54
N LYS A 25 9.40 -9.74 7.72
CA LYS A 25 9.31 -9.64 6.27
C LYS A 25 8.25 -10.61 5.76
N VAL A 26 7.24 -10.09 5.07
CA VAL A 26 6.17 -10.92 4.50
C VAL A 26 6.69 -11.63 3.25
N THR A 27 6.47 -12.95 3.17
CA THR A 27 6.89 -13.75 2.01
C THR A 27 5.89 -13.57 0.86
N PRO A 28 6.34 -13.24 -0.36
CA PRO A 28 5.45 -13.14 -1.51
C PRO A 28 4.85 -14.51 -1.86
N PRO A 29 3.63 -14.57 -2.38
CA PRO A 29 3.09 -15.80 -2.92
C PRO A 29 3.85 -16.19 -4.19
N ARG A 30 3.96 -17.50 -4.45
CA ARG A 30 4.41 -17.98 -5.75
C ARG A 30 3.28 -17.80 -6.76
N VAL A 31 3.55 -17.02 -7.81
CA VAL A 31 2.55 -16.74 -8.85
C VAL A 31 2.55 -17.88 -9.87
N SER A 32 1.34 -18.38 -10.18
CA SER A 32 1.15 -19.48 -11.14
C SER A 32 1.36 -19.07 -12.60
N ALA A 33 1.06 -17.79 -12.93
CA ALA A 33 1.27 -17.24 -14.27
C ALA A 33 2.75 -16.95 -14.52
N ALA A 34 3.38 -17.66 -15.44
CA ALA A 34 4.78 -17.46 -15.81
C ALA A 34 5.01 -16.13 -16.56
N SER A 35 3.98 -15.64 -17.27
CA SER A 35 4.02 -14.37 -18.01
C SER A 35 2.62 -13.76 -18.06
N PHE A 36 2.53 -12.49 -18.48
CA PHE A 36 1.24 -11.81 -18.62
C PHE A 36 0.34 -12.40 -19.72
N THR A 37 0.89 -13.17 -20.66
CA THR A 37 0.09 -13.89 -21.66
C THR A 37 -0.75 -15.03 -21.04
N SER A 38 -0.40 -15.45 -19.82
CA SER A 38 -1.15 -16.47 -19.06
C SER A 38 -2.28 -15.88 -18.21
N LEU A 39 -2.44 -14.55 -18.18
CA LEU A 39 -3.56 -13.90 -17.50
C LEU A 39 -4.87 -14.10 -18.27
N ALA A 40 -5.99 -13.96 -17.55
CA ALA A 40 -7.31 -14.01 -18.16
C ALA A 40 -7.47 -12.92 -19.23
N SER A 41 -8.14 -13.27 -20.34
CA SER A 41 -8.45 -12.33 -21.42
C SER A 41 -9.98 -12.25 -21.57
N PRO A 42 -10.55 -11.02 -21.70
CA PRO A 42 -9.87 -9.73 -21.66
C PRO A 42 -9.34 -9.36 -20.26
N LEU A 43 -8.28 -8.57 -20.21
CA LEU A 43 -7.77 -8.01 -18.93
C LEU A 43 -8.85 -7.15 -18.24
N PRO A 44 -8.89 -7.12 -16.92
CA PRO A 44 -9.90 -6.36 -16.18
C PRO A 44 -9.83 -4.84 -16.45
N LEU A 45 -10.95 -4.16 -16.17
CA LEU A 45 -11.12 -2.71 -16.21
C LEU A 45 -11.44 -2.23 -14.78
N PRO A 46 -10.45 -2.11 -13.87
CA PRO A 46 -10.69 -2.01 -12.45
C PRO A 46 -11.12 -0.61 -11.98
N TYR A 47 -11.04 0.42 -12.83
CA TYR A 47 -11.29 1.80 -12.43
C TYR A 47 -12.73 2.21 -12.75
N ASP A 48 -13.48 2.61 -11.72
CA ASP A 48 -14.80 3.24 -11.90
C ASP A 48 -14.60 4.73 -12.22
N GLU A 49 -14.77 5.08 -13.50
CA GLU A 49 -14.56 6.45 -14.02
C GLU A 49 -15.59 7.48 -13.51
N LYS A 50 -16.71 7.00 -12.90
CA LYS A 50 -17.80 7.84 -12.38
C LYS A 50 -17.78 7.97 -10.86
N ALA A 51 -16.94 7.20 -10.18
CA ALA A 51 -16.93 7.17 -8.74
C ALA A 51 -16.38 8.47 -8.12
N ASN A 52 -16.86 8.79 -6.94
CA ASN A 52 -16.27 9.83 -6.10
C ASN A 52 -15.01 9.28 -5.42
N ALA A 53 -13.85 9.67 -5.92
CA ALA A 53 -12.56 9.19 -5.44
C ALA A 53 -12.33 9.47 -3.95
N ASP A 54 -12.75 10.63 -3.45
CA ASP A 54 -12.60 11.01 -2.04
C ASP A 54 -13.42 10.08 -1.14
N ALA A 55 -14.65 9.81 -1.53
CA ALA A 55 -15.53 8.89 -0.80
C ALA A 55 -15.01 7.45 -0.86
N GLN A 56 -14.52 6.97 -2.02
CA GLN A 56 -13.93 5.65 -2.17
C GLN A 56 -12.72 5.46 -1.26
N VAL A 57 -11.78 6.40 -1.27
CA VAL A 57 -10.55 6.34 -0.46
C VAL A 57 -10.88 6.42 1.03
N ALA A 58 -11.83 7.28 1.43
CA ALA A 58 -12.27 7.37 2.82
C ALA A 58 -12.92 6.05 3.30
N ALA A 59 -13.79 5.45 2.48
CA ALA A 59 -14.42 4.17 2.80
C ALA A 59 -13.40 3.03 2.89
N ALA A 60 -12.43 2.97 1.96
CA ALA A 60 -11.35 1.99 1.96
C ALA A 60 -10.45 2.13 3.19
N ARG A 61 -10.09 3.37 3.56
CA ARG A 61 -9.31 3.64 4.79
C ARG A 61 -10.05 3.16 6.04
N ASN A 62 -11.35 3.42 6.14
CA ASN A 62 -12.16 2.96 7.26
C ASN A 62 -12.22 1.43 7.35
N ARG A 63 -12.32 0.73 6.21
CA ARG A 63 -12.22 -0.75 6.16
C ARG A 63 -10.84 -1.22 6.60
N ALA A 64 -9.76 -0.59 6.12
CA ALA A 64 -8.40 -0.93 6.48
C ALA A 64 -8.14 -0.78 7.99
N LEU A 65 -8.66 0.28 8.61
CA LEU A 65 -8.63 0.47 10.08
C LEU A 65 -9.33 -0.67 10.83
N LYS A 66 -10.55 -1.03 10.39
CA LYS A 66 -11.35 -2.09 11.03
C LYS A 66 -10.75 -3.48 10.88
N THR A 67 -10.06 -3.73 9.78
CA THR A 67 -9.47 -5.04 9.45
C THR A 67 -7.99 -5.14 9.78
N HIS A 68 -7.39 -4.07 10.32
CA HIS A 68 -5.95 -3.98 10.65
C HIS A 68 -5.01 -4.26 9.46
N LYS A 69 -5.45 -3.89 8.23
CA LYS A 69 -4.69 -4.05 6.99
C LYS A 69 -4.14 -2.72 6.52
N ARG A 70 -3.15 -2.76 5.65
CA ARG A 70 -2.69 -1.54 4.94
C ARG A 70 -3.71 -1.09 3.91
N LEU A 71 -3.78 0.22 3.68
CA LEU A 71 -4.55 0.78 2.58
C LEU A 71 -3.65 0.83 1.35
N LEU A 72 -4.09 0.23 0.24
CA LEU A 72 -3.44 0.29 -1.05
C LEU A 72 -4.32 1.12 -1.99
N ILE A 73 -3.81 2.29 -2.41
CA ILE A 73 -4.49 3.17 -3.35
C ILE A 73 -3.79 3.02 -4.71
N ASP A 74 -4.49 2.49 -5.68
CA ASP A 74 -4.00 2.32 -7.04
C ASP A 74 -4.58 3.43 -7.92
N LEU A 75 -3.72 4.38 -8.30
CA LEU A 75 -4.05 5.51 -9.15
C LEU A 75 -3.72 5.15 -10.60
N GLY A 76 -4.73 5.13 -11.47
CA GLY A 76 -4.54 4.74 -12.86
C GLY A 76 -5.75 4.97 -13.73
N GLY A 77 -5.95 4.14 -14.73
CA GLY A 77 -7.10 4.23 -15.63
C GLY A 77 -7.23 3.00 -16.54
N ASN A 78 -8.45 2.72 -17.00
CA ASN A 78 -8.75 1.56 -17.83
C ASN A 78 -8.05 1.56 -19.21
N TRP A 79 -7.56 2.71 -19.65
CA TRP A 79 -6.74 2.86 -20.86
C TRP A 79 -5.29 2.40 -20.69
N CYS A 80 -4.82 2.25 -19.45
CA CYS A 80 -3.43 1.94 -19.13
C CYS A 80 -3.23 0.42 -19.12
N LEU A 81 -2.39 -0.09 -20.01
CA LEU A 81 -2.10 -1.53 -20.07
C LEU A 81 -1.45 -2.03 -18.78
N ASP A 82 -0.47 -1.31 -18.24
CA ASP A 82 0.25 -1.72 -17.01
C ASP A 82 -0.68 -1.78 -15.80
N CYS A 83 -1.65 -0.86 -15.72
CA CYS A 83 -2.68 -0.85 -14.69
C CYS A 83 -3.57 -2.11 -14.78
N ARG A 84 -3.94 -2.50 -16.00
CA ARG A 84 -4.75 -3.69 -16.26
C ARG A 84 -3.97 -4.99 -16.04
N LEU A 85 -2.65 -4.99 -16.33
CA LEU A 85 -1.76 -6.12 -16.02
C LEU A 85 -1.60 -6.30 -14.50
N LEU A 86 -1.46 -5.20 -13.75
CA LEU A 86 -1.46 -5.25 -12.29
C LEU A 86 -2.77 -5.83 -11.75
N ALA A 87 -3.91 -5.32 -12.22
CA ALA A 87 -5.23 -5.83 -11.83
C ALA A 87 -5.41 -7.31 -12.17
N GLY A 88 -5.07 -7.73 -13.40
CA GLY A 88 -5.14 -9.14 -13.81
C GLY A 88 -4.22 -10.06 -13.02
N THR A 89 -3.07 -9.55 -12.57
CA THR A 89 -2.17 -10.30 -11.68
C THR A 89 -2.78 -10.43 -10.28
N ILE A 90 -3.39 -9.38 -9.75
CA ILE A 90 -4.08 -9.40 -8.44
C ILE A 90 -5.27 -10.37 -8.46
N ASP A 91 -5.94 -10.54 -9.59
CA ASP A 91 -7.08 -11.45 -9.75
C ASP A 91 -6.70 -12.94 -9.75
N LEU A 92 -5.40 -13.29 -9.88
CA LEU A 92 -4.96 -14.67 -9.72
C LEU A 92 -5.28 -15.17 -8.30
N PRO A 93 -5.78 -16.41 -8.14
CA PRO A 93 -6.29 -16.90 -6.84
C PRO A 93 -5.30 -16.76 -5.68
N GLU A 94 -4.02 -17.04 -5.91
CA GLU A 94 -2.95 -16.90 -4.91
C GLU A 94 -2.66 -15.43 -4.58
N MET A 95 -2.69 -14.55 -5.58
CA MET A 95 -2.47 -13.13 -5.41
C MET A 95 -3.65 -12.46 -4.70
N LYS A 96 -4.88 -12.84 -5.10
CA LYS A 96 -6.07 -12.34 -4.45
C LYS A 96 -6.09 -12.68 -2.96
N ARG A 97 -5.78 -13.94 -2.59
CA ARG A 97 -5.67 -14.34 -1.18
C ARG A 97 -4.61 -13.53 -0.44
N PHE A 98 -3.46 -13.32 -1.06
CA PHE A 98 -2.37 -12.54 -0.48
C PHE A 98 -2.77 -11.08 -0.28
N VAL A 99 -3.30 -10.44 -1.32
CA VAL A 99 -3.74 -9.04 -1.27
C VAL A 99 -4.86 -8.86 -0.26
N ASP A 100 -5.86 -9.75 -0.26
CA ASP A 100 -6.97 -9.72 0.69
C ASP A 100 -6.50 -9.92 2.16
N ALA A 101 -5.40 -10.65 2.39
CA ALA A 101 -4.85 -10.85 3.72
C ALA A 101 -4.18 -9.57 4.27
N HIS A 102 -3.49 -8.80 3.43
CA HIS A 102 -2.59 -7.72 3.85
C HIS A 102 -3.11 -6.31 3.53
N PHE A 103 -3.99 -6.16 2.55
CA PHE A 103 -4.41 -4.86 2.05
C PHE A 103 -5.92 -4.71 1.97
N VAL A 104 -6.36 -3.47 2.05
CA VAL A 104 -7.63 -3.02 1.48
C VAL A 104 -7.29 -2.19 0.26
N VAL A 105 -7.66 -2.68 -0.90
CA VAL A 105 -7.39 -2.03 -2.19
C VAL A 105 -8.51 -1.07 -2.54
N VAL A 106 -8.14 0.08 -3.10
CA VAL A 106 -9.03 1.02 -3.79
C VAL A 106 -8.37 1.50 -5.07
N THR A 107 -9.06 1.36 -6.18
CA THR A 107 -8.65 1.88 -7.49
C THR A 107 -9.26 3.26 -7.70
N VAL A 108 -8.47 4.21 -8.17
CA VAL A 108 -8.88 5.59 -8.40
C VAL A 108 -8.58 5.96 -9.84
N ASP A 109 -9.62 6.25 -10.62
CA ASP A 109 -9.45 6.78 -11.98
C ASP A 109 -8.84 8.18 -11.95
N ILE A 110 -7.75 8.36 -12.66
CA ILE A 110 -7.10 9.68 -12.81
C ILE A 110 -7.31 10.32 -14.18
N GLY A 111 -8.28 9.80 -14.95
CA GLY A 111 -8.51 10.24 -16.33
C GLY A 111 -7.27 10.08 -17.18
N ARG A 112 -6.91 11.08 -17.95
CA ARG A 112 -5.63 11.19 -18.66
C ARG A 112 -4.62 12.06 -17.89
N PHE A 113 -4.53 11.85 -16.58
CA PHE A 113 -3.79 12.67 -15.60
C PHE A 113 -4.45 14.05 -15.35
N ASP A 114 -5.74 14.14 -15.49
CA ASP A 114 -6.55 15.37 -15.37
C ASP A 114 -7.65 15.27 -14.32
N LYS A 115 -7.78 14.09 -13.66
CA LYS A 115 -8.75 13.86 -12.59
C LYS A 115 -8.06 13.42 -11.31
N ASN A 116 -8.72 13.63 -10.18
CA ASN A 116 -8.44 13.05 -8.87
C ASN A 116 -7.00 13.21 -8.36
N GLY A 117 -6.23 14.19 -8.89
CA GLY A 117 -4.87 14.48 -8.45
C GLY A 117 -4.77 14.86 -6.96
N GLN A 118 -5.87 15.36 -6.36
CA GLN A 118 -5.94 15.67 -4.92
C GLN A 118 -5.68 14.43 -4.04
N ILE A 119 -5.94 13.23 -4.53
CA ILE A 119 -5.67 11.99 -3.77
C ILE A 119 -4.16 11.83 -3.57
N ALA A 120 -3.37 11.91 -4.65
CA ALA A 120 -1.91 11.85 -4.56
C ALA A 120 -1.33 13.01 -3.75
N ALA A 121 -1.88 14.22 -3.91
CA ALA A 121 -1.42 15.43 -3.21
C ALA A 121 -1.53 15.31 -1.67
N ARG A 122 -2.52 14.59 -1.13
CA ARG A 122 -2.65 14.30 0.31
C ARG A 122 -1.47 13.56 0.90
N TYR A 123 -0.75 12.81 0.08
CA TYR A 123 0.42 12.01 0.45
C TYR A 123 1.73 12.67 0.03
N GLY A 124 1.69 13.98 -0.29
CA GLY A 124 2.89 14.76 -0.61
C GLY A 124 3.34 14.68 -2.07
N ILE A 125 2.63 13.96 -2.93
CA ILE A 125 2.93 13.83 -4.35
C ILE A 125 2.30 15.03 -5.06
N LYS A 126 3.13 16.04 -5.37
CA LYS A 126 2.68 17.28 -5.99
C LYS A 126 2.79 17.23 -7.53
N GLY A 127 1.83 17.86 -8.19
CA GLY A 127 1.81 17.94 -9.66
C GLY A 127 1.35 16.66 -10.34
N ARG A 128 1.75 16.49 -11.61
CA ARG A 128 1.39 15.34 -12.42
C ARG A 128 2.16 14.10 -11.96
N LEU A 129 1.48 12.97 -11.84
CA LEU A 129 2.11 11.65 -11.60
C LEU A 129 3.13 11.35 -12.71
N LYS A 130 4.27 10.77 -12.34
CA LYS A 130 5.35 10.44 -13.29
C LYS A 130 5.00 9.22 -14.17
N GLY A 131 4.04 8.42 -13.77
CA GLY A 131 3.58 7.23 -14.48
C GLY A 131 2.40 6.58 -13.77
N VAL A 132 1.79 5.60 -14.42
CA VAL A 132 0.69 4.78 -13.88
C VAL A 132 0.84 3.31 -14.29
N PRO A 133 0.44 2.35 -13.41
CA PRO A 133 -0.18 2.60 -12.10
C PRO A 133 0.76 3.31 -11.14
N ALA A 134 0.23 4.27 -10.38
CA ALA A 134 0.91 4.82 -9.23
C ALA A 134 0.25 4.24 -7.97
N VAL A 135 0.99 3.38 -7.27
CA VAL A 135 0.47 2.61 -6.15
C VAL A 135 0.98 3.20 -4.84
N LEU A 136 0.05 3.70 -4.02
CA LEU A 136 0.34 4.25 -2.71
C LEU A 136 0.00 3.22 -1.64
N VAL A 137 0.97 2.87 -0.81
CA VAL A 137 0.75 2.03 0.37
C VAL A 137 0.74 2.91 1.60
N VAL A 138 -0.37 2.91 2.31
CA VAL A 138 -0.63 3.83 3.41
C VAL A 138 -0.91 3.07 4.70
N ASP A 139 -0.31 3.51 5.79
CA ASP A 139 -0.73 3.13 7.13
C ASP A 139 -2.07 3.83 7.44
N PRO A 140 -3.19 3.09 7.59
CA PRO A 140 -4.50 3.70 7.75
C PRO A 140 -4.67 4.44 9.09
N ARG A 141 -3.86 4.14 10.12
CA ARG A 141 -3.91 4.77 11.44
C ARG A 141 -3.28 6.15 11.41
N SER A 142 -2.02 6.22 11.01
CA SER A 142 -1.25 7.46 10.94
C SER A 142 -1.53 8.27 9.67
N ASN A 143 -2.17 7.67 8.66
CA ASN A 143 -2.35 8.21 7.31
C ASN A 143 -1.02 8.52 6.60
N LYS A 144 0.06 7.84 7.01
CA LYS A 144 1.41 8.02 6.46
C LYS A 144 1.60 7.16 5.21
N LEU A 145 2.15 7.74 4.15
CA LEU A 145 2.64 7.00 2.98
C LEU A 145 3.87 6.18 3.38
N LEU A 146 3.81 4.87 3.16
CA LEU A 146 4.87 3.94 3.55
C LEU A 146 5.91 3.73 2.45
N ASN A 147 5.50 3.85 1.18
CA ASN A 147 6.35 3.63 0.01
C ASN A 147 6.74 4.92 -0.70
N ALA A 148 6.99 5.99 0.05
CA ALA A 148 7.40 7.28 -0.51
C ALA A 148 8.64 7.14 -1.42
N GLY A 149 8.55 7.69 -2.63
CA GLY A 149 9.57 7.57 -3.67
C GLY A 149 9.51 6.30 -4.52
N HIS A 150 8.59 5.36 -4.20
CA HIS A 150 8.42 4.07 -4.89
C HIS A 150 7.02 3.91 -5.53
N GLU A 151 6.24 4.99 -5.59
CA GLU A 151 4.82 4.96 -5.98
C GLU A 151 4.61 4.55 -7.44
N THR A 152 5.57 4.86 -8.30
CA THR A 152 5.50 4.62 -9.75
C THR A 152 6.41 3.48 -10.23
N GLU A 153 6.95 2.67 -9.33
CA GLU A 153 7.81 1.53 -9.73
C GLU A 153 7.06 0.51 -10.60
N LEU A 154 5.73 0.44 -10.47
CA LEU A 154 4.90 -0.44 -11.30
C LEU A 154 4.39 0.22 -12.61
N ALA A 155 4.80 1.46 -12.91
CA ALA A 155 4.34 2.16 -14.12
C ALA A 155 4.84 1.54 -15.44
N ASP A 156 5.80 0.62 -15.37
CA ASP A 156 6.25 -0.22 -16.49
C ASP A 156 6.11 -1.71 -16.13
N ALA A 157 4.95 -2.09 -15.58
CA ALA A 157 4.66 -3.45 -15.13
C ALA A 157 4.88 -4.49 -16.25
N ARG A 158 4.60 -4.12 -17.51
CA ARG A 158 4.74 -5.00 -18.70
C ARG A 158 6.15 -5.55 -18.89
N SER A 159 7.17 -4.83 -18.43
CA SER A 159 8.56 -5.28 -18.50
C SER A 159 9.00 -6.14 -17.31
N MET A 160 8.16 -6.27 -16.27
CA MET A 160 8.52 -6.93 -15.02
C MET A 160 8.16 -8.42 -14.98
N GLY A 161 6.95 -8.78 -15.28
CA GLY A 161 6.38 -10.11 -15.09
C GLY A 161 5.59 -10.28 -13.79
N PRO A 162 4.65 -11.26 -13.75
CA PRO A 162 3.70 -11.40 -12.63
C PRO A 162 4.35 -11.64 -11.27
N GLN A 163 5.43 -12.43 -11.20
CA GLN A 163 6.12 -12.69 -9.92
C GLN A 163 6.75 -11.41 -9.35
N ALA A 164 7.32 -10.55 -10.20
CA ALA A 164 7.91 -9.30 -9.74
C ALA A 164 6.87 -8.34 -9.16
N LEU A 165 5.62 -8.35 -9.65
CA LEU A 165 4.51 -7.61 -9.05
C LEU A 165 4.15 -8.16 -7.67
N ALA A 166 4.15 -9.49 -7.50
CA ALA A 166 3.93 -10.13 -6.21
C ALA A 166 5.03 -9.76 -5.20
N ASP A 167 6.28 -9.80 -5.63
CA ASP A 167 7.44 -9.45 -4.80
C ASP A 167 7.39 -7.98 -4.37
N TRP A 168 6.96 -7.09 -5.27
CA TRP A 168 6.79 -5.68 -4.96
C TRP A 168 5.69 -5.48 -3.90
N LEU A 169 4.51 -6.11 -4.07
CA LEU A 169 3.42 -6.02 -3.10
C LEU A 169 3.84 -6.57 -1.72
N ALA A 170 4.57 -7.69 -1.70
CA ALA A 170 5.03 -8.30 -0.46
C ALA A 170 6.03 -7.41 0.31
N ARG A 171 6.84 -6.62 -0.39
CA ARG A 171 7.75 -5.64 0.23
C ARG A 171 7.01 -4.64 1.13
N TRP A 172 5.77 -4.31 0.76
CA TRP A 172 4.94 -3.34 1.45
C TRP A 172 3.81 -3.98 2.27
N ALA A 173 3.71 -5.30 2.34
CA ALA A 173 2.74 -6.02 3.15
C ALA A 173 3.10 -5.99 4.65
N ALA A 174 2.07 -6.16 5.53
CA ALA A 174 2.23 -6.29 6.98
C ALA A 174 1.33 -7.38 7.51
#